data_62025bfe4396abc190b56789734306e1
#
_entry.id   62025bfe4396abc190b56789734306e1
#
_cell.length_a   1.000
_cell.length_b   1.000
_cell.length_c   1.000
_cell.angle_alpha   90.00
_cell.angle_beta   90.00
_cell.angle_gamma   90.00
#
_symmetry.space_group_name_H-M   'P 1'
#
loop_
_entity.id
_entity.type
_entity.pdbx_description
1 polymer ?
#
loop_
_entity_poly.entity_id
_entity_poly.type
_entity_poly.pdbx_seq_one_letter_code
_entity_poly.pdbx_strand_id
1 'polypeptide(L)'
;MDAIVLLKDDHKTVEKLFKEFEKAGDRAYRKKRELVDQMIKELTTHAYIEEEIFYPAARAGVPETADHVLESVEEHHVVVWMLSELRELDPEDERFDAKVTVLMENVRHHVEEEEDEWFPQVRETMGRKELQELGERMANAKTEAPADPLMVGSARK
;
A
#
# COMPACT_ATOMS: atom_id res chain seq x y z
N MET A 1 -9.11 -14.46 7.85
CA MET A 1 -9.06 -13.88 6.48
C MET A 1 -7.71 -14.24 5.87
N ASP A 2 -7.70 -14.79 4.67
CA ASP A 2 -6.42 -15.11 4.06
C ASP A 2 -5.68 -13.86 3.59
N ALA A 3 -4.38 -14.01 3.34
CA ALA A 3 -3.49 -12.90 3.03
C ALA A 3 -3.96 -12.09 1.81
N ILE A 4 -4.36 -12.78 0.74
CA ILE A 4 -4.78 -12.10 -0.50
C ILE A 4 -6.08 -11.34 -0.30
N VAL A 5 -7.05 -11.93 0.40
CA VAL A 5 -8.32 -11.26 0.72
C VAL A 5 -8.06 -10.01 1.57
N LEU A 6 -7.17 -10.11 2.55
CA LEU A 6 -6.80 -8.98 3.41
C LEU A 6 -6.21 -7.83 2.57
N LEU A 7 -5.26 -8.16 1.69
CA LEU A 7 -4.62 -7.14 0.84
C LEU A 7 -5.62 -6.50 -0.12
N LYS A 8 -6.52 -7.29 -0.70
CA LYS A 8 -7.58 -6.75 -1.58
C LYS A 8 -8.55 -5.83 -0.82
N ASP A 9 -8.87 -6.16 0.43
CA ASP A 9 -9.70 -5.30 1.26
C ASP A 9 -9.01 -3.97 1.54
N ASP A 10 -7.71 -3.99 1.81
CA ASP A 10 -6.92 -2.77 1.96
C ASP A 10 -6.97 -1.92 0.69
N HIS A 11 -6.85 -2.56 -0.48
CA HIS A 11 -6.93 -1.86 -1.77
C HIS A 11 -8.28 -1.15 -1.93
N LYS A 12 -9.37 -1.80 -1.50
CA LYS A 12 -10.72 -1.20 -1.57
C LYS A 12 -10.84 0.00 -0.66
N THR A 13 -10.29 -0.08 0.55
CA THR A 13 -10.29 1.02 1.50
C THR A 13 -9.56 2.24 0.94
N VAL A 14 -8.38 2.01 0.36
CA VAL A 14 -7.58 3.07 -0.26
C VAL A 14 -8.30 3.67 -1.47
N GLU A 15 -8.88 2.84 -2.33
CA GLU A 15 -9.60 3.31 -3.51
C GLU A 15 -10.80 4.18 -3.11
N LYS A 16 -11.48 3.84 -2.03
CA LYS A 16 -12.58 4.64 -1.51
C LYS A 16 -12.08 6.03 -1.08
N LEU A 17 -10.93 6.11 -0.41
CA LEU A 17 -10.33 7.38 -0.03
C LEU A 17 -9.97 8.21 -1.25
N PHE A 18 -9.44 7.57 -2.29
CA PHE A 18 -9.09 8.23 -3.55
C PHE A 18 -10.34 8.85 -4.20
N LYS A 19 -11.41 8.09 -4.28
CA LYS A 19 -12.67 8.59 -4.87
C LYS A 19 -13.26 9.74 -4.07
N GLU A 20 -13.19 9.69 -2.74
CA GLU A 20 -13.64 10.79 -1.90
C GLU A 20 -12.80 12.04 -2.14
N PHE A 21 -11.49 11.89 -2.31
CA PHE A 21 -10.60 13.02 -2.64
C PHE A 21 -10.97 13.64 -4.00
N GLU A 22 -11.21 12.79 -5.00
CA GLU A 22 -11.58 13.25 -6.34
C GLU A 22 -12.90 14.02 -6.36
N LYS A 23 -13.79 13.73 -5.42
CA LYS A 23 -15.07 14.43 -5.28
C LYS A 23 -15.00 15.69 -4.43
N ALA A 24 -13.94 15.88 -3.69
CA ALA A 24 -13.78 17.04 -2.82
C ALA A 24 -13.66 18.32 -3.66
N GLY A 25 -14.31 19.39 -3.22
CA GLY A 25 -14.22 20.67 -3.91
C GLY A 25 -12.81 21.25 -3.86
N ASP A 26 -12.48 22.13 -4.80
CA ASP A 26 -11.14 22.70 -4.94
C ASP A 26 -10.65 23.38 -3.67
N ARG A 27 -11.55 23.98 -2.88
CA ARG A 27 -11.21 24.68 -1.64
C ARG A 27 -11.53 23.92 -0.37
N ALA A 28 -11.82 22.62 -0.49
CA ALA A 28 -12.11 21.77 0.65
C ALA A 28 -10.83 21.33 1.36
N TYR A 29 -10.01 22.29 1.76
CA TYR A 29 -8.66 22.03 2.28
C TYR A 29 -8.63 21.16 3.54
N ARG A 30 -9.56 21.41 4.45
CA ARG A 30 -9.65 20.60 5.68
C ARG A 30 -10.00 19.15 5.35
N LYS A 31 -10.99 18.95 4.49
CA LYS A 31 -11.38 17.61 4.07
C LYS A 31 -10.25 16.89 3.33
N LYS A 32 -9.55 17.61 2.46
CA LYS A 32 -8.41 17.07 1.74
C LYS A 32 -7.30 16.66 2.70
N ARG A 33 -7.02 17.47 3.74
CA ARG A 33 -6.02 17.11 4.74
C ARG A 33 -6.41 15.83 5.49
N GLU A 34 -7.66 15.72 5.91
CA GLU A 34 -8.16 14.54 6.60
C GLU A 34 -8.04 13.29 5.73
N LEU A 35 -8.43 13.38 4.45
CA LEU A 35 -8.35 12.26 3.52
C LEU A 35 -6.92 11.82 3.26
N VAL A 36 -6.02 12.78 3.05
CA VAL A 36 -4.60 12.48 2.82
C VAL A 36 -3.97 11.87 4.06
N ASP A 37 -4.30 12.35 5.26
CA ASP A 37 -3.79 11.74 6.50
C ASP A 37 -4.25 10.28 6.62
N GLN A 38 -5.47 9.98 6.23
CA GLN A 38 -5.96 8.60 6.20
C GLN A 38 -5.25 7.76 5.14
N MET A 39 -5.00 8.33 3.96
CA MET A 39 -4.22 7.66 2.91
C MET A 39 -2.82 7.31 3.39
N ILE A 40 -2.17 8.25 4.06
CA ILE A 40 -0.82 8.05 4.61
C ILE A 40 -0.83 6.87 5.58
N LYS A 41 -1.78 6.85 6.49
CA LYS A 41 -1.88 5.77 7.49
C LYS A 41 -2.15 4.42 6.82
N GLU A 42 -3.13 4.35 5.95
CA GLU A 42 -3.53 3.10 5.30
C GLU A 42 -2.41 2.56 4.39
N LEU A 43 -1.83 3.41 3.56
CA LEU A 43 -0.78 2.98 2.63
C LEU A 43 0.53 2.63 3.35
N THR A 44 0.89 3.35 4.40
CA THR A 44 2.06 3.04 5.21
C THR A 44 1.92 1.67 5.87
N THR A 45 0.76 1.42 6.48
CA THR A 45 0.46 0.14 7.14
C THR A 45 0.45 -1.00 6.13
N HIS A 46 -0.18 -0.79 4.98
CA HIS A 46 -0.26 -1.79 3.92
C HIS A 46 1.12 -2.15 3.37
N ALA A 47 1.95 -1.15 3.06
CA ALA A 47 3.32 -1.38 2.60
C ALA A 47 4.13 -2.14 3.65
N TYR A 48 3.94 -1.79 4.92
CA TYR A 48 4.65 -2.45 6.03
C TYR A 48 4.34 -3.95 6.09
N ILE A 49 3.06 -4.32 6.10
CA ILE A 49 2.71 -5.74 6.19
C ILE A 49 3.11 -6.53 4.95
N GLU A 50 3.10 -5.91 3.79
CA GLU A 50 3.58 -6.55 2.56
C GLU A 50 5.09 -6.80 2.64
N GLU A 51 5.88 -5.80 2.99
CA GLU A 51 7.34 -5.92 3.00
C GLU A 51 7.86 -6.80 4.15
N GLU A 52 7.20 -6.75 5.30
CA GLU A 52 7.66 -7.54 6.46
C GLU A 52 7.20 -8.99 6.39
N ILE A 53 6.04 -9.26 5.82
CA ILE A 53 5.43 -10.58 5.90
C ILE A 53 5.11 -11.19 4.54
N PHE A 54 4.28 -10.51 3.74
CA PHE A 54 3.75 -11.09 2.52
C PHE A 54 4.82 -11.31 1.44
N TYR A 55 5.60 -10.31 1.14
CA TYR A 55 6.63 -10.40 0.09
C TYR A 55 7.69 -11.45 0.39
N PRO A 56 8.24 -11.52 1.61
CA PRO A 56 9.20 -12.59 1.93
C PRO A 56 8.60 -13.98 1.79
N ALA A 57 7.37 -14.17 2.25
CA ALA A 57 6.69 -15.46 2.16
C ALA A 57 6.39 -15.84 0.70
N ALA A 58 5.92 -14.89 -0.10
CA ALA A 58 5.61 -15.12 -1.50
C ALA A 58 6.88 -15.41 -2.31
N ARG A 59 7.97 -14.70 -2.01
CA ARG A 59 9.25 -14.94 -2.67
C ARG A 59 9.78 -16.34 -2.38
N ALA A 60 9.63 -16.81 -1.15
CA ALA A 60 10.05 -18.16 -0.76
C ALA A 60 9.12 -19.24 -1.35
N GLY A 61 7.82 -19.00 -1.36
CA GLY A 61 6.81 -19.95 -1.83
C GLY A 61 6.63 -19.97 -3.33
N VAL A 62 6.91 -18.87 -4.01
CA VAL A 62 6.75 -18.71 -5.47
C VAL A 62 8.02 -18.08 -6.05
N PRO A 63 9.15 -18.83 -6.04
CA PRO A 63 10.46 -18.25 -6.42
C PRO A 63 10.51 -17.60 -7.80
N GLU A 64 9.71 -18.07 -8.75
CA GLU A 64 9.65 -17.53 -10.10
C GLU A 64 9.13 -16.09 -10.15
N THR A 65 8.53 -15.60 -9.06
CA THR A 65 8.03 -14.23 -8.98
C THR A 65 9.00 -13.29 -8.24
N ALA A 66 10.22 -13.71 -7.98
CA ALA A 66 11.21 -12.91 -7.25
C ALA A 66 11.42 -11.51 -7.86
N ASP A 67 11.49 -11.42 -9.18
CA ASP A 67 11.66 -10.14 -9.85
C ASP A 67 10.47 -9.21 -9.61
N HIS A 68 9.26 -9.75 -9.62
CA HIS A 68 8.05 -8.99 -9.32
C HIS A 68 8.10 -8.42 -7.89
N VAL A 69 8.55 -9.24 -6.93
CA VAL A 69 8.70 -8.78 -5.54
C VAL A 69 9.70 -7.63 -5.44
N LEU A 70 10.84 -7.74 -6.11
CA LEU A 70 11.86 -6.69 -6.11
C LEU A 70 11.33 -5.38 -6.71
N GLU A 71 10.61 -5.46 -7.82
CA GLU A 71 9.99 -4.28 -8.44
C GLU A 71 8.94 -3.66 -7.52
N SER A 72 8.12 -4.49 -6.88
CA SER A 72 7.08 -4.02 -5.94
C SER A 72 7.69 -3.24 -4.78
N VAL A 73 8.81 -3.71 -4.24
CA VAL A 73 9.52 -2.99 -3.16
C VAL A 73 9.99 -1.62 -3.66
N GLU A 74 10.51 -1.53 -4.88
CA GLU A 74 10.94 -0.25 -5.44
C GLU A 74 9.77 0.69 -5.71
N GLU A 75 8.63 0.16 -6.15
CA GLU A 75 7.41 0.95 -6.29
C GLU A 75 6.95 1.50 -4.93
N HIS A 76 7.07 0.71 -3.87
CA HIS A 76 6.79 1.17 -2.50
C HIS A 76 7.71 2.32 -2.09
N HIS A 77 8.99 2.29 -2.47
CA HIS A 77 9.93 3.38 -2.17
C HIS A 77 9.42 4.69 -2.76
N VAL A 78 8.93 4.67 -3.99
CA VAL A 78 8.36 5.85 -4.64
C VAL A 78 7.12 6.34 -3.87
N VAL A 79 6.22 5.43 -3.54
CA VAL A 79 4.98 5.76 -2.83
C VAL A 79 5.26 6.36 -1.45
N VAL A 80 6.11 5.71 -0.64
CA VAL A 80 6.40 6.20 0.72
C VAL A 80 7.11 7.56 0.69
N TRP A 81 7.93 7.81 -0.32
CA TRP A 81 8.54 9.13 -0.52
C TRP A 81 7.47 10.19 -0.74
N MET A 82 6.51 9.92 -1.63
CA MET A 82 5.40 10.84 -1.91
C MET A 82 4.53 11.06 -0.67
N LEU A 83 4.25 10.00 0.09
CA LEU A 83 3.49 10.10 1.34
C LEU A 83 4.22 11.00 2.35
N SER A 84 5.54 10.85 2.44
CA SER A 84 6.38 11.68 3.32
C SER A 84 6.29 13.15 2.95
N GLU A 85 6.35 13.47 1.66
CA GLU A 85 6.21 14.85 1.18
C GLU A 85 4.81 15.40 1.47
N LEU A 86 3.76 14.62 1.22
CA LEU A 86 2.38 15.02 1.46
C LEU A 86 2.09 15.23 2.94
N ARG A 87 2.77 14.50 3.81
CA ARG A 87 2.63 14.63 5.26
C ARG A 87 2.96 16.05 5.73
N GLU A 88 3.94 16.69 5.09
CA GLU A 88 4.44 18.00 5.45
C GLU A 88 3.88 19.14 4.60
N LEU A 89 3.18 18.82 3.51
CA LEU A 89 2.70 19.84 2.57
C LEU A 89 1.33 20.38 2.97
N ASP A 90 1.18 21.70 2.89
CA ASP A 90 -0.10 22.37 3.17
C ASP A 90 -1.08 22.08 2.03
N PRO A 91 -2.35 21.71 2.32
CA PRO A 91 -3.36 21.50 1.29
C PRO A 91 -3.62 22.71 0.38
N GLU A 92 -3.27 23.92 0.83
CA GLU A 92 -3.40 25.13 0.02
C GLU A 92 -2.25 25.33 -0.96
N ASP A 93 -1.17 24.55 -0.80
CA ASP A 93 -0.04 24.60 -1.74
C ASP A 93 -0.51 24.17 -3.14
N GLU A 94 -0.10 24.91 -4.15
CA GLU A 94 -0.51 24.64 -5.53
C GLU A 94 -0.09 23.26 -6.04
N ARG A 95 0.90 22.63 -5.40
CA ARG A 95 1.41 21.32 -5.79
C ARG A 95 0.72 20.17 -5.06
N PHE A 96 -0.11 20.47 -4.07
CA PHE A 96 -0.75 19.43 -3.23
C PHE A 96 -1.62 18.47 -4.05
N ASP A 97 -2.57 19.01 -4.80
CA ASP A 97 -3.47 18.19 -5.61
C ASP A 97 -2.72 17.40 -6.69
N ALA A 98 -1.71 18.01 -7.30
CA ALA A 98 -0.88 17.33 -8.29
C ALA A 98 -0.13 16.14 -7.69
N LYS A 99 0.42 16.29 -6.48
CA LYS A 99 1.10 15.19 -5.80
C LYS A 99 0.13 14.04 -5.48
N VAL A 100 -1.06 14.37 -5.01
CA VAL A 100 -2.07 13.36 -4.72
C VAL A 100 -2.48 12.62 -6.00
N THR A 101 -2.66 13.34 -7.09
CA THR A 101 -3.00 12.74 -8.38
C THR A 101 -1.94 11.73 -8.83
N VAL A 102 -0.67 12.10 -8.75
CA VAL A 102 0.43 11.21 -9.14
C VAL A 102 0.52 10.02 -8.18
N LEU A 103 0.31 10.25 -6.89
CA LEU A 103 0.26 9.16 -5.90
C LEU A 103 -0.84 8.15 -6.27
N MET A 104 -2.04 8.64 -6.55
CA MET A 104 -3.17 7.78 -6.92
C MET A 104 -2.88 6.95 -8.17
N GLU A 105 -2.28 7.56 -9.18
CA GLU A 105 -1.90 6.86 -10.42
C GLU A 105 -0.91 5.73 -10.15
N ASN A 106 0.12 6.01 -9.36
CA ASN A 106 1.13 5.00 -9.01
C ASN A 106 0.54 3.86 -8.19
N VAL A 107 -0.30 4.18 -7.21
CA VAL A 107 -0.93 3.16 -6.36
C VAL A 107 -1.89 2.31 -7.17
N ARG A 108 -2.74 2.93 -7.99
CA ARG A 108 -3.70 2.19 -8.83
C ARG A 108 -3.02 1.23 -9.79
N HIS A 109 -1.92 1.67 -10.40
CA HIS A 109 -1.14 0.81 -11.29
C HIS A 109 -0.54 -0.39 -10.56
N HIS A 110 0.05 -0.14 -9.39
CA HIS A 110 0.63 -1.19 -8.54
C HIS A 110 -0.44 -2.20 -8.09
N VAL A 111 -1.60 -1.72 -7.67
CA VAL A 111 -2.73 -2.56 -7.24
C VAL A 111 -3.20 -3.44 -8.39
N GLU A 112 -3.32 -2.88 -9.59
CA GLU A 112 -3.76 -3.61 -10.77
C GLU A 112 -2.79 -4.75 -11.10
N GLU A 113 -1.48 -4.48 -11.07
CA GLU A 113 -0.47 -5.51 -11.30
C GLU A 113 -0.55 -6.63 -10.26
N GLU A 114 -0.70 -6.27 -8.99
CA GLU A 114 -0.83 -7.26 -7.92
C GLU A 114 -2.05 -8.14 -8.09
N GLU A 115 -3.21 -7.54 -8.29
CA GLU A 115 -4.47 -8.27 -8.32
C GLU A 115 -4.67 -9.09 -9.60
N ASP A 116 -4.26 -8.55 -10.74
CA ASP A 116 -4.51 -9.20 -12.02
C ASP A 116 -3.42 -10.17 -12.43
N GLU A 117 -2.18 -9.93 -12.06
CA GLU A 117 -1.04 -10.73 -12.52
C GLU A 117 -0.41 -11.59 -11.44
N TRP A 118 -0.18 -11.04 -10.24
CA TRP A 118 0.62 -11.71 -9.21
C TRP A 118 -0.18 -12.53 -8.22
N PHE A 119 -1.23 -11.97 -7.65
CA PHE A 119 -2.05 -12.69 -6.66
C PHE A 119 -2.60 -14.02 -7.18
N PRO A 120 -3.05 -14.13 -8.45
CA PRO A 120 -3.47 -15.43 -8.96
C PRO A 120 -2.36 -16.48 -8.95
N GLN A 121 -1.11 -16.10 -9.27
CA GLN A 121 0.03 -17.03 -9.23
C GLN A 121 0.34 -17.46 -7.79
N VAL A 122 0.29 -16.51 -6.86
CA VAL A 122 0.53 -16.81 -5.45
C VAL A 122 -0.54 -17.76 -4.91
N ARG A 123 -1.79 -17.49 -5.22
CA ARG A 123 -2.91 -18.36 -4.77
C ARG A 123 -2.83 -19.75 -5.34
N GLU A 124 -2.44 -19.88 -6.60
CA GLU A 124 -2.31 -21.18 -7.26
C GLU A 124 -1.18 -22.02 -6.64
N THR A 125 -0.09 -21.38 -6.25
CA THR A 125 1.11 -22.06 -5.75
C THR A 125 1.11 -22.28 -4.25
N MET A 126 0.69 -21.27 -3.47
CA MET A 126 0.62 -21.36 -2.02
C MET A 126 -0.71 -21.97 -1.59
N GLY A 127 -0.67 -22.92 -0.68
CA GLY A 127 -1.86 -23.60 -0.21
C GLY A 127 -2.80 -22.68 0.59
N ARG A 128 -4.06 -23.07 0.63
CA ARG A 128 -5.11 -22.34 1.35
C ARG A 128 -4.76 -22.11 2.83
N LYS A 129 -4.25 -23.15 3.49
CA LYS A 129 -3.87 -23.08 4.90
C LYS A 129 -2.73 -22.07 5.13
N GLU A 130 -1.73 -22.12 4.26
CA GLU A 130 -0.58 -21.22 4.34
C GLU A 130 -1.01 -19.77 4.19
N LEU A 131 -1.88 -19.47 3.22
CA LEU A 131 -2.39 -18.12 3.00
C LEU A 131 -3.26 -17.65 4.19
N GLN A 132 -4.00 -18.55 4.81
CA GLN A 132 -4.81 -18.24 5.99
C GLN A 132 -3.91 -17.86 7.18
N GLU A 133 -2.88 -18.64 7.45
CA GLU A 133 -1.93 -18.36 8.54
C GLU A 133 -1.18 -17.05 8.29
N LEU A 134 -0.79 -16.83 7.05
CA LEU A 134 -0.11 -15.61 6.63
C LEU A 134 -0.99 -14.39 6.87
N GLY A 135 -2.28 -14.48 6.48
CA GLY A 135 -3.24 -13.40 6.69
C GLY A 135 -3.43 -13.04 8.16
N GLU A 136 -3.45 -14.03 9.03
CA GLU A 136 -3.55 -13.81 10.48
C GLU A 136 -2.32 -13.06 11.01
N ARG A 137 -1.13 -13.47 10.58
CA ARG A 137 0.12 -12.79 10.96
C ARG A 137 0.12 -11.34 10.46
N MET A 138 -0.33 -11.11 9.24
CA MET A 138 -0.40 -9.78 8.64
C MET A 138 -1.38 -8.88 9.39
N ALA A 139 -2.57 -9.40 9.72
CA ALA A 139 -3.57 -8.65 10.47
C ALA A 139 -3.03 -8.21 11.84
N ASN A 140 -2.34 -9.11 12.53
CA ASN A 140 -1.73 -8.80 13.83
C ASN A 140 -0.61 -7.77 13.71
N ALA A 141 0.18 -7.84 12.64
CA ALA A 141 1.31 -6.95 12.42
C ALA A 141 0.90 -5.51 12.09
N LYS A 142 -0.34 -5.28 11.67
CA LYS A 142 -0.81 -3.92 11.36
C LYS A 142 -0.62 -2.94 12.53
N THR A 143 -0.74 -3.41 13.75
CA THR A 143 -0.58 -2.57 14.94
C THR A 143 0.87 -2.14 15.19
N GLU A 144 1.82 -2.79 14.53
CA GLU A 144 3.25 -2.51 14.68
C GLU A 144 3.80 -1.61 13.56
N ALA A 145 2.93 -1.24 12.60
CA ALA A 145 3.36 -0.39 11.49
C ALA A 145 3.83 0.98 11.97
N PRO A 146 4.89 1.53 11.37
CA PRO A 146 5.36 2.88 11.73
C PRO A 146 4.37 3.94 11.27
N ALA A 147 4.34 5.06 11.99
CA ALA A 147 3.55 6.22 11.58
C ALA A 147 4.24 6.98 10.44
N ASP A 148 5.57 6.98 10.45
CA ASP A 148 6.39 7.64 9.43
C ASP A 148 6.57 6.73 8.21
N PRO A 149 6.06 7.13 7.02
CA PRO A 149 6.19 6.31 5.81
C PRO A 149 7.62 5.90 5.48
N LEU A 150 8.59 6.78 5.74
CA LEU A 150 10.00 6.51 5.43
C LEU A 150 10.61 5.40 6.29
N MET A 151 9.95 5.03 7.39
CA MET A 151 10.43 3.96 8.25
C MET A 151 10.06 2.56 7.74
N VAL A 152 9.21 2.46 6.73
CA VAL A 152 8.88 1.18 6.11
C VAL A 152 10.13 0.60 5.45
N GLY A 153 10.48 -0.62 5.81
CA GLY A 153 11.64 -1.29 5.26
C GLY A 153 13.00 -0.78 5.73
N SER A 154 13.04 0.21 6.64
CA SER A 154 14.29 0.80 7.11
C SER A 154 15.22 -0.22 7.79
N ALA A 155 14.67 -1.24 8.40
CA ALA A 155 15.44 -2.28 9.07
C ALA A 155 16.24 -3.16 8.09
N ARG A 156 16.00 -3.06 6.79
CA ARG A 156 16.64 -3.86 5.75
C ARG A 156 17.75 -3.11 5.00
N LYS A 157 17.95 -1.87 5.34
CA LYS A 157 18.95 -1.01 4.67
C LYS A 157 20.32 -1.12 5.32
#